data_e6aec6db99ad461cc53e00a15ac62f8b
#
_entry.id   e6aec6db99ad461cc53e00a15ac62f8b
#
_cell.length_a   1.000
_cell.length_b   1.000
_cell.length_c   1.000
_cell.angle_alpha   90.00
_cell.angle_beta   90.00
_cell.angle_gamma   90.00
#
_symmetry.space_group_name_H-M   'P 1'
#
loop_
_entity.id
_entity.type
_entity.pdbx_description
1 polymer ?
#
loop_
_entity_poly.entity_id
_entity_poly.type
_entity_poly.pdbx_seq_one_letter_code
_entity_poly.pdbx_strand_id
1 'polypeptide(L)'
;MKATGIVRRIDDLGRVVVPKEIRRTLRIREGDPLEIYVEQGGEIILKKYSPVNELGNFAKEYCDSLFETSGHIALIADREQIVAASGAGKKDFLHQPIGMAVENVMEGRRTEMHNDLSEAKQVRLAPVQTEADAPIGVLSHVMSPIIVEGDAIGAVILCTR
;
A
#
# COMPACT_ATOMS: atom_id res chain seq x y z
N MET A 1 19.55 -0.32 14.18
CA MET A 1 18.43 -1.26 14.48
C MET A 1 18.09 -1.21 15.96
N LYS A 2 16.84 -1.46 16.33
CA LYS A 2 16.38 -1.51 17.72
C LYS A 2 16.13 -2.95 18.12
N ALA A 3 16.78 -3.41 19.20
CA ALA A 3 16.57 -4.73 19.74
C ALA A 3 15.16 -4.86 20.34
N THR A 4 14.48 -5.97 20.09
CA THR A 4 13.16 -6.28 20.66
C THR A 4 13.24 -7.01 22.01
N GLY A 5 14.42 -7.56 22.35
CA GLY A 5 14.62 -8.42 23.50
C GLY A 5 14.04 -9.85 23.34
N ILE A 6 13.44 -10.14 22.20
CA ILE A 6 12.82 -11.44 21.90
C ILE A 6 13.87 -12.36 21.29
N VAL A 7 14.05 -13.55 21.88
CA VAL A 7 14.92 -14.61 21.37
C VAL A 7 14.06 -15.80 20.97
N ARG A 8 14.29 -16.35 19.78
CA ARG A 8 13.61 -17.53 19.25
C ARG A 8 14.63 -18.55 18.77
N ARG A 9 14.27 -19.81 18.87
CA ARG A 9 15.10 -20.92 18.39
C ARG A 9 14.62 -21.37 17.01
N ILE A 10 15.56 -21.75 16.16
CA ILE A 10 15.26 -22.47 14.92
C ILE A 10 14.86 -23.90 15.28
N ASP A 11 13.75 -24.39 14.73
CA ASP A 11 13.28 -25.75 14.93
C ASP A 11 14.02 -26.77 14.03
N ASP A 12 13.67 -28.04 14.15
CA ASP A 12 14.26 -29.15 13.39
C ASP A 12 13.99 -29.08 11.88
N LEU A 13 13.00 -28.30 11.46
CA LEU A 13 12.70 -28.03 10.05
C LEU A 13 13.32 -26.71 9.54
N GLY A 14 14.17 -26.07 10.32
CA GLY A 14 14.82 -24.82 9.95
C GLY A 14 13.91 -23.59 10.03
N ARG A 15 12.78 -23.65 10.76
CA ARG A 15 11.82 -22.56 10.88
C ARG A 15 12.08 -21.73 12.13
N VAL A 16 11.84 -20.42 12.02
CA VAL A 16 11.76 -19.52 13.17
C VAL A 16 10.38 -18.85 13.17
N VAL A 17 9.76 -18.79 14.33
CA VAL A 17 8.44 -18.16 14.50
C VAL A 17 8.61 -16.66 14.68
N VAL A 18 8.00 -15.86 13.81
CA VAL A 18 7.89 -14.41 14.01
C VAL A 18 6.83 -14.17 15.10
N PRO A 19 7.19 -13.58 16.26
CA PRO A 19 6.26 -13.36 17.36
C PRO A 19 5.04 -12.54 16.99
N LYS A 20 3.91 -12.84 17.64
CA LYS A 20 2.63 -12.16 17.38
C LYS A 20 2.73 -10.64 17.58
N GLU A 21 3.48 -10.20 18.59
CA GLU A 21 3.71 -8.79 18.89
C GLU A 21 4.41 -8.06 17.74
N ILE A 22 5.43 -8.70 17.16
CA ILE A 22 6.16 -8.15 15.99
C ILE A 22 5.24 -8.13 14.77
N ARG A 23 4.53 -9.23 14.50
CA ARG A 23 3.58 -9.30 13.38
C ARG A 23 2.50 -8.22 13.49
N ARG A 24 1.97 -8.00 14.70
CA ARG A 24 0.96 -6.96 14.95
C ARG A 24 1.51 -5.56 14.71
N THR A 25 2.71 -5.26 15.24
CA THR A 25 3.35 -3.94 15.10
C THR A 25 3.68 -3.63 13.65
N LEU A 26 4.16 -4.63 12.90
CA LEU A 26 4.53 -4.49 11.49
C LEU A 26 3.37 -4.81 10.53
N ARG A 27 2.17 -5.12 11.04
CA ARG A 27 1.00 -5.50 10.24
C ARG A 27 1.28 -6.66 9.28
N ILE A 28 2.01 -7.66 9.74
CA ILE A 28 2.29 -8.89 9.01
C ILE A 28 1.15 -9.88 9.29
N ARG A 29 0.44 -10.29 8.23
CA ARG A 29 -0.66 -11.25 8.30
C ARG A 29 -0.18 -12.65 7.89
N GLU A 30 -0.95 -13.67 8.25
CA GLU A 30 -0.75 -15.01 7.73
C GLU A 30 -0.83 -15.03 6.20
N GLY A 31 0.13 -15.67 5.55
CA GLY A 31 0.23 -15.72 4.09
C GLY A 31 0.96 -14.53 3.46
N ASP A 32 1.28 -13.47 4.20
CA ASP A 32 2.05 -12.36 3.67
C ASP A 32 3.47 -12.82 3.27
N PRO A 33 3.93 -12.51 2.05
CA PRO A 33 5.28 -12.83 1.63
C PRO A 33 6.30 -11.93 2.32
N LEU A 34 7.38 -12.53 2.81
CA LEU A 34 8.52 -11.81 3.34
C LEU A 34 9.76 -12.15 2.54
N GLU A 35 10.52 -11.14 2.17
CA GLU A 35 11.81 -11.29 1.52
C GLU A 35 12.91 -11.40 2.56
N ILE A 36 13.82 -12.35 2.38
CA ILE A 36 14.91 -12.63 3.30
C ILE A 36 16.20 -12.05 2.75
N TYR A 37 16.82 -11.15 3.50
CA TYR A 37 18.13 -10.60 3.22
C TYR A 37 19.14 -11.15 4.22
N VAL A 38 20.35 -11.36 3.75
CA VAL A 38 21.48 -11.77 4.59
C VAL A 38 22.57 -10.71 4.47
N GLU A 39 23.01 -10.18 5.59
CA GLU A 39 24.09 -9.22 5.67
C GLU A 39 25.43 -9.88 6.05
N GLN A 40 26.54 -9.25 5.67
CA GLN A 40 27.89 -9.79 5.92
C GLN A 40 28.21 -9.91 7.42
N GLY A 41 27.50 -9.18 8.29
CA GLY A 41 27.61 -9.27 9.74
C GLY A 41 26.93 -10.51 10.38
N GLY A 42 26.30 -11.37 9.57
CA GLY A 42 25.55 -12.54 10.04
C GLY A 42 24.10 -12.23 10.44
N GLU A 43 23.60 -11.10 10.02
CA GLU A 43 22.22 -10.67 10.24
C GLU A 43 21.29 -11.24 9.17
N ILE A 44 20.11 -11.69 9.61
CA ILE A 44 19.01 -12.07 8.72
C ILE A 44 17.93 -11.02 8.88
N ILE A 45 17.59 -10.34 7.81
CA ILE A 45 16.59 -9.28 7.78
C ILE A 45 15.39 -9.77 6.97
N LEU A 46 14.21 -9.71 7.57
CA LEU A 46 12.93 -9.98 6.90
C LEU A 46 12.29 -8.65 6.54
N LYS A 47 11.96 -8.48 5.27
CA LYS A 47 11.20 -7.31 4.79
C LYS A 47 9.91 -7.77 4.15
N LYS A 48 8.86 -6.98 4.32
CA LYS A 48 7.62 -7.20 3.57
C LYS A 48 7.92 -7.09 2.08
N TYR A 49 7.46 -8.09 1.34
CA TYR A 49 7.60 -8.12 -0.10
C TYR A 49 6.39 -7.45 -0.75
N SER A 50 6.64 -6.45 -1.59
CA SER A 50 5.60 -5.78 -2.37
C SER A 50 5.87 -5.99 -3.87
N PRO A 51 5.14 -6.89 -4.53
CA PRO A 51 5.28 -7.10 -5.97
C PRO A 51 5.01 -5.82 -6.77
N VAL A 52 4.09 -5.00 -6.31
CA VAL A 52 3.73 -3.73 -6.97
C VAL A 52 4.87 -2.71 -6.85
N ASN A 53 5.52 -2.65 -5.70
CA ASN A 53 6.65 -1.73 -5.50
C ASN A 53 7.89 -2.15 -6.31
N GLU A 54 8.08 -3.45 -6.54
CA GLU A 54 9.16 -3.93 -7.42
C GLU A 54 8.99 -3.52 -8.88
N LEU A 55 7.76 -3.26 -9.32
CA LEU A 55 7.50 -2.72 -10.65
C LEU A 55 8.05 -1.30 -10.85
N GLY A 56 8.38 -0.57 -9.76
CA GLY A 56 9.16 0.67 -9.75
C GLY A 56 8.76 1.67 -10.84
N ASN A 57 9.66 1.87 -11.80
CA ASN A 57 9.44 2.77 -12.93
C ASN A 57 8.22 2.38 -13.78
N PHE A 58 7.88 1.10 -13.87
CA PHE A 58 6.75 0.62 -14.64
C PHE A 58 5.42 1.08 -14.04
N ALA A 59 5.28 1.05 -12.72
CA ALA A 59 4.09 1.58 -12.04
C ALA A 59 3.91 3.08 -12.31
N LYS A 60 5.02 3.83 -12.36
CA LYS A 60 4.99 5.25 -12.70
C LYS A 60 4.57 5.49 -14.15
N GLU A 61 5.14 4.77 -15.11
CA GLU A 61 4.78 4.86 -16.52
C GLU A 61 3.29 4.53 -16.75
N TYR A 62 2.78 3.55 -16.02
CA TYR A 62 1.37 3.19 -16.03
C TYR A 62 0.48 4.34 -15.51
N CYS A 63 0.85 4.96 -14.38
CA CYS A 63 0.15 6.13 -13.86
C CYS A 63 0.18 7.30 -14.85
N ASP A 64 1.32 7.57 -15.48
CA ASP A 64 1.46 8.64 -16.45
C ASP A 64 0.54 8.38 -17.67
N SER A 65 0.51 7.17 -18.19
CA SER A 65 -0.38 6.78 -19.29
C SER A 65 -1.87 6.88 -18.93
N LEU A 66 -2.24 6.46 -17.71
CA LEU A 66 -3.62 6.58 -17.23
C LEU A 66 -4.02 8.06 -17.09
N PHE A 67 -3.15 8.91 -16.59
CA PHE A 67 -3.39 10.33 -16.48
C PHE A 67 -3.54 10.99 -17.85
N GLU A 68 -2.64 10.71 -18.79
CA GLU A 68 -2.69 11.26 -20.15
C GLU A 68 -3.97 10.84 -20.89
N THR A 69 -4.44 9.62 -20.67
CA THR A 69 -5.63 9.08 -21.35
C THR A 69 -6.93 9.56 -20.72
N SER A 70 -7.00 9.61 -19.37
CA SER A 70 -8.23 9.91 -18.64
C SER A 70 -8.40 11.37 -18.25
N GLY A 71 -7.30 12.11 -18.12
CA GLY A 71 -7.27 13.47 -17.55
C GLY A 71 -7.46 13.53 -16.03
N HIS A 72 -7.58 12.36 -15.37
CA HIS A 72 -7.79 12.27 -13.93
C HIS A 72 -6.49 11.90 -13.19
N ILE A 73 -6.39 12.29 -11.92
CA ILE A 73 -5.26 11.89 -11.09
C ILE A 73 -5.23 10.37 -11.04
N ALA A 74 -4.10 9.78 -11.39
CA ALA A 74 -3.89 8.34 -11.39
C ALA A 74 -2.91 7.95 -10.27
N LEU A 75 -3.28 6.95 -9.49
CA LEU A 75 -2.48 6.43 -8.38
C LEU A 75 -2.42 4.91 -8.46
N ILE A 76 -1.27 4.36 -8.08
CA ILE A 76 -1.12 2.93 -7.82
C ILE A 76 -0.66 2.77 -6.39
N ALA A 77 -1.35 1.92 -5.66
CA ALA A 77 -1.03 1.56 -4.29
C ALA A 77 -0.63 0.09 -4.19
N ASP A 78 0.29 -0.21 -3.29
CA ASP A 78 0.45 -1.55 -2.75
C ASP A 78 -0.46 -1.74 -1.51
N ARG A 79 -0.18 -2.74 -0.68
CA ARG A 79 -0.96 -3.00 0.54
C ARG A 79 -0.72 -1.99 1.67
N GLU A 80 0.25 -1.10 1.54
CA GLU A 80 0.71 -0.22 2.61
C GLU A 80 0.66 1.27 2.23
N GLN A 81 1.05 1.58 0.99
CA GLN A 81 1.25 2.95 0.56
C GLN A 81 0.99 3.16 -0.93
N ILE A 82 0.90 4.41 -1.31
CA ILE A 82 0.84 4.81 -2.73
C ILE A 82 2.26 4.79 -3.29
N VAL A 83 2.51 3.90 -4.24
CA VAL A 83 3.84 3.65 -4.84
C VAL A 83 4.07 4.44 -6.12
N ALA A 84 3.02 4.85 -6.81
CA ALA A 84 3.11 5.70 -7.99
C ALA A 84 1.92 6.66 -8.06
N ALA A 85 2.17 7.86 -8.59
CA ALA A 85 1.16 8.89 -8.74
C ALA A 85 1.44 9.77 -9.97
N SER A 86 0.39 10.14 -10.71
CA SER A 86 0.44 11.09 -11.83
C SER A 86 -0.76 12.04 -11.80
N GLY A 87 -0.54 13.26 -12.27
CA GLY A 87 -1.56 14.31 -12.29
C GLY A 87 -1.33 15.40 -11.26
N ALA A 88 -2.34 16.27 -11.13
CA ALA A 88 -2.28 17.43 -10.22
C ALA A 88 -2.15 16.99 -8.76
N GLY A 89 -1.19 17.58 -8.04
CA GLY A 89 -0.98 17.26 -6.62
C GLY A 89 -0.38 15.87 -6.35
N LYS A 90 0.25 15.22 -7.33
CA LYS A 90 0.84 13.89 -7.19
C LYS A 90 1.80 13.74 -5.99
N LYS A 91 2.48 14.84 -5.61
CA LYS A 91 3.42 14.83 -4.48
C LYS A 91 2.72 14.63 -3.13
N ASP A 92 1.45 15.03 -3.05
CA ASP A 92 0.67 14.92 -1.81
C ASP A 92 0.26 13.45 -1.54
N PHE A 93 0.19 12.63 -2.61
CA PHE A 93 -0.22 11.23 -2.51
C PHE A 93 0.96 10.26 -2.45
N LEU A 94 2.04 10.55 -3.15
CA LEU A 94 3.16 9.62 -3.29
C LEU A 94 3.80 9.29 -1.93
N HIS A 95 3.96 7.99 -1.66
CA HIS A 95 4.48 7.42 -0.40
C HIS A 95 3.59 7.66 0.82
N GLN A 96 2.37 8.14 0.64
CA GLN A 96 1.40 8.18 1.73
C GLN A 96 0.85 6.79 2.02
N PRO A 97 0.64 6.45 3.30
CA PRO A 97 -0.05 5.22 3.67
C PRO A 97 -1.45 5.17 3.06
N ILE A 98 -1.92 3.98 2.70
CA ILE A 98 -3.29 3.81 2.21
C ILE A 98 -4.30 3.99 3.35
N GLY A 99 -5.46 4.55 3.00
CA GLY A 99 -6.60 4.69 3.92
C GLY A 99 -7.57 3.50 3.79
N MET A 100 -8.54 3.45 4.70
CA MET A 100 -9.56 2.39 4.78
C MET A 100 -10.32 2.19 3.47
N ALA A 101 -10.54 3.24 2.68
CA ALA A 101 -11.24 3.12 1.40
C ALA A 101 -10.49 2.21 0.43
N VAL A 102 -9.17 2.34 0.34
CA VAL A 102 -8.32 1.51 -0.51
C VAL A 102 -8.23 0.08 0.05
N GLU A 103 -8.08 -0.06 1.37
CA GLU A 103 -8.09 -1.37 2.03
C GLU A 103 -9.39 -2.14 1.75
N ASN A 104 -10.55 -1.49 1.86
CA ASN A 104 -11.86 -2.10 1.61
C ASN A 104 -12.01 -2.60 0.17
N VAL A 105 -11.50 -1.84 -0.80
CA VAL A 105 -11.51 -2.25 -2.22
C VAL A 105 -10.67 -3.51 -2.42
N MET A 106 -9.50 -3.58 -1.81
CA MET A 106 -8.65 -4.77 -1.89
C MET A 106 -9.29 -5.98 -1.21
N GLU A 107 -9.85 -5.81 -0.01
CA GLU A 107 -10.54 -6.87 0.72
C GLU A 107 -11.81 -7.35 0.01
N GLY A 108 -12.58 -6.41 -0.54
CA GLY A 108 -13.80 -6.69 -1.31
C GLY A 108 -13.55 -7.30 -2.68
N ARG A 109 -12.31 -7.22 -3.20
CA ARG A 109 -11.88 -7.77 -4.50
C ARG A 109 -12.74 -7.34 -5.69
N ARG A 110 -13.26 -6.14 -5.66
CA ARG A 110 -14.12 -5.58 -6.72
C ARG A 110 -13.88 -4.10 -6.88
N THR A 111 -14.09 -3.64 -8.12
CA THR A 111 -13.99 -2.22 -8.46
C THR A 111 -15.12 -1.46 -7.79
N GLU A 112 -14.78 -0.36 -7.15
CA GLU A 112 -15.73 0.58 -6.55
C GLU A 112 -15.60 1.94 -7.23
N MET A 113 -16.73 2.57 -7.47
CA MET A 113 -16.81 3.93 -7.98
C MET A 113 -17.67 4.77 -7.05
N HIS A 114 -17.15 5.91 -6.67
CA HIS A 114 -17.87 6.93 -5.91
C HIS A 114 -17.84 8.23 -6.68
N ASN A 115 -18.99 8.80 -6.86
CA ASN A 115 -19.15 10.10 -7.48
C ASN A 115 -19.92 10.99 -6.53
N ASP A 116 -19.20 11.72 -5.69
CA ASP A 116 -19.79 12.62 -4.71
C ASP A 116 -19.34 14.05 -4.97
N LEU A 117 -20.29 14.90 -5.30
CA LEU A 117 -20.07 16.33 -5.57
C LEU A 117 -20.08 17.17 -4.29
N SER A 118 -20.28 16.58 -3.11
CA SER A 118 -20.37 17.31 -1.85
C SER A 118 -19.04 17.25 -1.09
N GLU A 119 -18.47 18.40 -0.76
CA GLU A 119 -17.26 18.52 0.07
C GLU A 119 -17.38 17.79 1.43
N ALA A 120 -18.61 17.60 1.92
CA ALA A 120 -18.87 16.95 3.20
C ALA A 120 -18.61 15.44 3.25
N LYS A 121 -18.45 14.80 2.08
CA LYS A 121 -18.27 13.35 1.95
C LYS A 121 -16.99 12.94 1.24
N GLN A 122 -15.96 13.77 1.34
CA GLN A 122 -14.66 13.45 0.73
C GLN A 122 -14.12 12.12 1.25
N VAL A 123 -13.79 11.23 0.32
CA VAL A 123 -13.16 9.96 0.63
C VAL A 123 -11.68 10.19 0.87
N ARG A 124 -11.20 9.70 1.99
CA ARG A 124 -9.78 9.79 2.35
C ARG A 124 -9.04 8.58 1.81
N LEU A 125 -8.13 8.83 0.89
CA LEU A 125 -7.25 7.80 0.34
C LEU A 125 -6.06 7.49 1.25
N ALA A 126 -5.71 8.44 2.12
CA ALA A 126 -4.64 8.28 3.11
C ALA A 126 -5.15 8.62 4.52
N PRO A 127 -4.63 7.97 5.57
CA PRO A 127 -4.96 8.31 6.94
C PRO A 127 -4.38 9.67 7.33
N VAL A 128 -5.06 10.40 8.22
CA VAL A 128 -4.51 11.61 8.85
C VAL A 128 -3.47 11.18 9.88
N GLN A 129 -2.23 11.58 9.69
CA GLN A 129 -1.14 11.22 10.61
C GLN A 129 -0.99 12.21 11.78
N THR A 130 -1.33 13.48 11.56
CA THR A 130 -1.30 14.52 12.59
C THR A 130 -2.49 15.48 12.42
N GLU A 131 -2.85 16.21 13.47
CA GLU A 131 -3.89 17.27 13.42
C GLU A 131 -3.49 18.42 12.46
N ALA A 132 -2.22 18.54 12.12
CA ALA A 132 -1.70 19.55 11.20
C ALA A 132 -1.79 19.14 9.73
N ASP A 133 -1.96 17.85 9.45
CA ASP A 133 -2.07 17.35 8.08
C ASP A 133 -3.51 17.53 7.58
N ALA A 134 -3.69 18.40 6.59
CA ALA A 134 -4.96 18.50 5.89
C ALA A 134 -5.27 17.15 5.22
N PRO A 135 -6.47 16.58 5.43
CA PRO A 135 -6.83 15.34 4.80
C PRO A 135 -6.78 15.49 3.28
N ILE A 136 -6.06 14.58 2.61
CA ILE A 136 -6.06 14.53 1.15
C ILE A 136 -7.40 13.90 0.75
N GLY A 137 -8.40 14.75 0.62
CA GLY A 137 -9.72 14.34 0.18
C GLY A 137 -9.82 14.32 -1.33
N VAL A 138 -10.60 13.40 -1.85
CA VAL A 138 -10.99 13.33 -3.26
C VAL A 138 -12.51 13.40 -3.37
N LEU A 139 -12.99 14.11 -4.39
CA LEU A 139 -14.43 14.30 -4.61
C LEU A 139 -15.06 13.09 -5.29
N SER A 140 -14.39 12.58 -6.29
CA SER A 140 -14.83 11.37 -7.01
C SER A 140 -13.65 10.45 -7.25
N HIS A 141 -13.91 9.15 -7.23
CA HIS A 141 -12.89 8.16 -7.51
C HIS A 141 -13.48 6.89 -8.11
N VAL A 142 -12.64 6.20 -8.85
CA VAL A 142 -12.80 4.79 -9.16
C VAL A 142 -11.56 4.05 -8.70
N MET A 143 -11.75 2.98 -7.98
CA MET A 143 -10.68 2.14 -7.43
C MET A 143 -10.90 0.71 -7.87
N SER A 144 -9.84 0.07 -8.37
CA SER A 144 -9.86 -1.33 -8.78
C SER A 144 -8.73 -2.09 -8.11
N PRO A 145 -8.98 -3.25 -7.49
CA PRO A 145 -7.91 -4.04 -6.88
C PRO A 145 -7.04 -4.67 -7.96
N ILE A 146 -5.74 -4.79 -7.67
CA ILE A 146 -4.80 -5.58 -8.45
C ILE A 146 -4.75 -6.96 -7.83
N ILE A 147 -5.24 -7.97 -8.56
CA ILE A 147 -5.34 -9.35 -8.07
C ILE A 147 -4.39 -10.23 -8.88
N VAL A 148 -3.52 -10.94 -8.19
CA VAL A 148 -2.60 -11.92 -8.77
C VAL A 148 -2.76 -13.24 -8.02
N GLU A 149 -3.04 -14.32 -8.76
CA GLU A 149 -3.25 -15.66 -8.20
C GLU A 149 -4.26 -15.72 -7.02
N GLY A 150 -5.28 -14.87 -7.09
CA GLY A 150 -6.31 -14.78 -6.05
C GLY A 150 -6.00 -13.83 -4.89
N ASP A 151 -4.81 -13.27 -4.83
CA ASP A 151 -4.42 -12.31 -3.81
C ASP A 151 -4.49 -10.86 -4.31
N ALA A 152 -5.13 -10.00 -3.52
CA ALA A 152 -5.12 -8.57 -3.77
C ALA A 152 -3.78 -7.99 -3.31
N ILE A 153 -2.92 -7.62 -4.26
CA ILE A 153 -1.56 -7.12 -4.00
C ILE A 153 -1.47 -5.60 -4.01
N GLY A 154 -2.52 -4.92 -4.45
CA GLY A 154 -2.57 -3.47 -4.54
C GLY A 154 -3.87 -2.98 -5.14
N ALA A 155 -3.90 -1.71 -5.51
CA ALA A 155 -5.04 -1.08 -6.17
C ALA A 155 -4.60 -0.02 -7.18
N VAL A 156 -5.38 0.15 -8.24
CA VAL A 156 -5.31 1.27 -9.18
C VAL A 156 -6.44 2.23 -8.85
N ILE A 157 -6.15 3.51 -8.79
CA ILE A 157 -7.09 4.55 -8.39
C ILE A 157 -7.06 5.69 -9.43
N LEU A 158 -8.22 6.06 -9.92
CA LEU A 158 -8.41 7.32 -10.64
C LEU A 158 -9.28 8.22 -9.78
N CYS A 159 -8.92 9.48 -9.62
CA CYS A 159 -9.66 10.39 -8.76
C CYS A 159 -9.62 11.85 -9.23
N THR A 160 -10.53 12.64 -8.66
CA THR A 160 -10.58 14.10 -8.80
C THR A 160 -10.54 14.75 -7.42
N ARG A 161 -9.99 15.93 -7.34
CA ARG A 161 -9.99 16.81 -6.16
C ARG A 161 -11.02 17.90 -6.30
#